data_7472fafa8871a6403501870fa0b4a920
#
_entry.id   7472fafa8871a6403501870fa0b4a920
#
_cell.length_a   1.000
_cell.length_b   1.000
_cell.length_c   1.000
_cell.angle_alpha   90.00
_cell.angle_beta   90.00
_cell.angle_gamma   90.00
#
_symmetry.space_group_name_H-M   'P 1'
#
loop_
_entity.id
_entity.type
_entity.pdbx_description
1 polymer ?
#
loop_
_entity_poly.entity_id
_entity_poly.type
_entity_poly.pdbx_seq_one_letter_code
_entity_poly.pdbx_strand_id
1 'polypeptide(L)'
;MAWIILVAVLAIIVLVVVLFSFVMPKFKIMQTLVDRVNLVAREILTGIPVIRAFSTEEHEKERFDEANIRLTKTQLFTNRAMNIMMPAMMFIMNGVMVMIIWFGSKGVDAGSLQVGDMMAFMTYTMQIVMSFLMITMISIMLPRAGVAANRIDEVIKSDIVIKDKDTTKSLTGDSTI
;
A
#
# COMPACT_ATOMS: atom_id res chain seq x y z
N MET A 1 9.65 30.44 -13.12
CA MET A 1 9.55 29.00 -13.36
C MET A 1 9.05 28.20 -12.16
N ALA A 2 9.32 28.61 -10.92
CA ALA A 2 8.85 27.89 -9.72
C ALA A 2 7.33 27.60 -9.67
N TRP A 3 6.51 28.46 -10.25
CA TRP A 3 5.06 28.26 -10.33
C TRP A 3 4.65 26.98 -11.08
N ILE A 4 5.42 26.55 -12.10
CA ILE A 4 5.17 25.30 -12.85
C ILE A 4 5.30 24.10 -11.92
N ILE A 5 6.35 24.09 -11.08
CA ILE A 5 6.57 23.03 -10.08
C ILE A 5 5.44 23.05 -9.05
N LEU A 6 5.01 24.22 -8.60
CA LEU A 6 3.90 24.34 -7.65
C LEU A 6 2.60 23.78 -8.23
N VAL A 7 2.27 24.10 -9.49
CA VAL A 7 1.10 23.53 -10.17
C VAL A 7 1.23 22.02 -10.33
N ALA A 8 2.41 21.50 -10.66
CA ALA A 8 2.66 20.08 -10.77
C ALA A 8 2.43 19.36 -9.43
N VAL A 9 2.98 19.89 -8.34
CA VAL A 9 2.79 19.34 -7.00
C VAL A 9 1.33 19.35 -6.58
N LEU A 10 0.62 20.47 -6.83
CA LEU A 10 -0.82 20.55 -6.57
C LEU A 10 -1.61 19.52 -7.38
N ALA A 11 -1.30 19.36 -8.66
CA ALA A 11 -1.96 18.37 -9.51
C ALA A 11 -1.75 16.94 -9.01
N ILE A 12 -0.53 16.61 -8.56
CA ILE A 12 -0.21 15.31 -7.97
C ILE A 12 -0.98 15.09 -6.67
N ILE A 13 -0.98 16.08 -5.77
CA ILE A 13 -1.73 15.99 -4.50
C ILE A 13 -3.21 15.76 -4.77
N VAL A 14 -3.81 16.52 -5.67
CA VAL A 14 -5.23 16.37 -6.04
C VAL A 14 -5.49 14.97 -6.61
N LEU A 15 -4.64 14.50 -7.53
CA LEU A 15 -4.77 13.17 -8.11
C LEU A 15 -4.73 12.09 -7.02
N VAL A 16 -3.75 12.15 -6.13
CA VAL A 16 -3.58 11.18 -5.03
C VAL A 16 -4.79 11.22 -4.09
N VAL A 17 -5.20 12.40 -3.63
CA VAL A 17 -6.34 12.57 -2.71
C VAL A 17 -7.63 12.05 -3.34
N VAL A 18 -7.90 12.37 -4.59
CA VAL A 18 -9.08 11.90 -5.32
C VAL A 18 -9.09 10.38 -5.44
N LEU A 19 -7.98 9.78 -5.90
CA LEU A 19 -7.87 8.33 -6.04
C LEU A 19 -8.04 7.62 -4.69
N PHE A 20 -7.36 8.09 -3.64
CA PHE A 20 -7.49 7.50 -2.31
C PHE A 20 -8.91 7.61 -1.75
N SER A 21 -9.59 8.74 -1.95
CA SER A 21 -10.98 8.93 -1.50
C SER A 21 -11.94 7.93 -2.14
N PHE A 22 -11.73 7.56 -3.40
CA PHE A 22 -12.55 6.57 -4.10
C PHE A 22 -12.18 5.13 -3.79
N VAL A 23 -10.91 4.84 -3.59
CA VAL A 23 -10.40 3.48 -3.46
C VAL A 23 -10.44 2.97 -2.01
N MET A 24 -10.14 3.82 -1.00
CA MET A 24 -10.13 3.42 0.41
C MET A 24 -11.42 2.78 0.91
N PRO A 25 -12.62 3.31 0.65
CA PRO A 25 -13.86 2.65 1.08
C PRO A 25 -14.02 1.28 0.42
N LYS A 26 -13.58 1.11 -0.82
CA LYS A 26 -13.64 -0.18 -1.52
C LYS A 26 -12.69 -1.22 -0.98
N PHE A 27 -11.52 -0.81 -0.45
CA PHE A 27 -10.62 -1.73 0.25
C PHE A 27 -11.24 -2.35 1.49
N LYS A 28 -11.98 -1.56 2.29
CA LYS A 28 -12.70 -2.10 3.46
C LYS A 28 -13.77 -3.12 3.06
N ILE A 29 -14.55 -2.80 2.02
CA ILE A 29 -15.56 -3.73 1.48
C ILE A 29 -14.90 -5.00 0.94
N MET A 30 -13.77 -4.87 0.25
CA MET A 30 -13.02 -6.02 -0.29
C MET A 30 -12.60 -6.98 0.82
N GLN A 31 -12.11 -6.48 1.97
CA GLN A 31 -11.75 -7.33 3.10
C GLN A 31 -12.95 -8.15 3.62
N THR A 32 -14.09 -7.51 3.79
CA THR A 32 -15.34 -8.20 4.20
C THR A 32 -15.79 -9.25 3.18
N LEU A 33 -15.58 -8.97 1.88
CA LEU A 33 -15.91 -9.94 0.82
C LEU A 33 -14.95 -11.13 0.79
N VAL A 34 -13.66 -10.91 1.07
CA VAL A 34 -12.67 -11.98 1.25
C VAL A 34 -13.07 -12.88 2.41
N ASP A 35 -13.43 -12.30 3.55
CA ASP A 35 -13.88 -13.06 4.72
C ASP A 35 -15.13 -13.88 4.40
N ARG A 36 -16.04 -13.32 3.61
CA ARG A 36 -17.26 -14.01 3.13
C ARG A 36 -16.95 -15.22 2.24
N VAL A 37 -16.06 -15.06 1.26
CA VAL A 37 -15.64 -16.17 0.39
C VAL A 37 -14.96 -17.27 1.21
N ASN A 38 -14.07 -16.89 2.14
CA ASN A 38 -13.41 -17.85 3.04
C ASN A 38 -14.40 -18.59 3.94
N LEU A 39 -15.44 -17.89 4.45
CA LEU A 39 -16.48 -18.48 5.25
C LEU A 39 -17.25 -19.54 4.46
N VAL A 40 -17.76 -19.18 3.26
CA VAL A 40 -18.51 -20.09 2.39
C VAL A 40 -17.64 -21.30 1.99
N ALA A 41 -16.39 -21.08 1.63
CA ALA A 41 -15.45 -22.15 1.31
C ALA A 41 -15.25 -23.11 2.48
N ARG A 42 -15.10 -22.59 3.71
CA ARG A 42 -14.95 -23.39 4.92
C ARG A 42 -16.21 -24.21 5.22
N GLU A 43 -17.38 -23.60 5.10
CA GLU A 43 -18.67 -24.29 5.29
C GLU A 43 -18.83 -25.44 4.30
N ILE A 44 -18.53 -25.23 3.02
CA ILE A 44 -18.55 -26.27 1.99
C ILE A 44 -17.59 -27.40 2.33
N LEU A 45 -16.32 -27.08 2.65
CA LEU A 45 -15.30 -28.08 2.98
C LEU A 45 -15.68 -28.93 4.19
N THR A 46 -16.26 -28.31 5.21
CA THR A 46 -16.70 -29.03 6.42
C THR A 46 -17.96 -29.83 6.16
N GLY A 47 -18.86 -29.33 5.30
CA GLY A 47 -20.15 -29.94 4.97
C GLY A 47 -20.13 -30.93 3.81
N ILE A 48 -18.98 -31.26 3.19
CA ILE A 48 -18.90 -32.15 2.01
C ILE A 48 -19.70 -33.45 2.17
N PRO A 49 -19.62 -34.19 3.31
CA PRO A 49 -20.39 -35.44 3.45
C PRO A 49 -21.90 -35.20 3.39
N VAL A 50 -22.37 -34.09 3.99
CA VAL A 50 -23.81 -33.74 4.01
C VAL A 50 -24.29 -33.29 2.62
N ILE A 51 -23.48 -32.44 1.97
CA ILE A 51 -23.74 -31.92 0.61
C ILE A 51 -23.93 -33.10 -0.36
N ARG A 52 -23.03 -34.09 -0.29
CA ARG A 52 -23.13 -35.31 -1.12
C ARG A 52 -24.33 -36.21 -0.76
N ALA A 53 -24.62 -36.32 0.54
CA ALA A 53 -25.76 -37.14 0.98
C ALA A 53 -27.12 -36.60 0.50
N PHE A 54 -27.23 -35.26 0.38
CA PHE A 54 -28.46 -34.59 -0.05
C PHE A 54 -28.41 -34.11 -1.51
N SER A 55 -27.32 -34.38 -2.24
CA SER A 55 -27.10 -33.96 -3.65
C SER A 55 -27.34 -32.45 -3.87
N THR A 56 -26.81 -31.62 -2.96
CA THR A 56 -26.96 -30.15 -2.99
C THR A 56 -25.73 -29.43 -3.54
N GLU A 57 -24.87 -30.13 -4.28
CA GLU A 57 -23.60 -29.57 -4.82
C GLU A 57 -23.80 -28.33 -5.68
N GLU A 58 -24.84 -28.33 -6.53
CA GLU A 58 -25.09 -27.19 -7.43
C GLU A 58 -25.52 -25.94 -6.64
N HIS A 59 -26.33 -26.11 -5.59
CA HIS A 59 -26.71 -25.01 -4.72
C HIS A 59 -25.49 -24.36 -4.00
N GLU A 60 -24.61 -25.21 -3.46
CA GLU A 60 -23.43 -24.70 -2.77
C GLU A 60 -22.41 -24.06 -3.75
N LYS A 61 -22.34 -24.58 -4.96
CA LYS A 61 -21.54 -23.98 -6.04
C LYS A 61 -22.07 -22.59 -6.42
N GLU A 62 -23.40 -22.47 -6.61
CA GLU A 62 -24.00 -21.18 -6.92
C GLU A 62 -23.79 -20.16 -5.81
N ARG A 63 -23.90 -20.58 -4.54
CA ARG A 63 -23.63 -19.76 -3.36
C ARG A 63 -22.18 -19.29 -3.31
N PHE A 64 -21.23 -20.17 -3.63
CA PHE A 64 -19.81 -19.81 -3.72
C PHE A 64 -19.54 -18.84 -4.87
N ASP A 65 -20.10 -19.11 -6.05
CA ASP A 65 -19.94 -18.27 -7.23
C ASP A 65 -20.50 -16.86 -7.00
N GLU A 66 -21.64 -16.73 -6.33
CA GLU A 66 -22.18 -15.41 -5.97
C GLU A 66 -21.21 -14.62 -5.08
N ALA A 67 -20.65 -15.24 -4.04
CA ALA A 67 -19.69 -14.61 -3.15
C ALA A 67 -18.40 -14.22 -3.91
N ASN A 68 -17.90 -15.11 -4.76
CA ASN A 68 -16.70 -14.91 -5.57
C ASN A 68 -16.89 -13.80 -6.63
N ILE A 69 -18.03 -13.77 -7.31
CA ILE A 69 -18.36 -12.73 -8.30
C ILE A 69 -18.40 -11.35 -7.65
N ARG A 70 -18.99 -11.24 -6.45
CA ARG A 70 -19.02 -9.96 -5.70
C ARG A 70 -17.61 -9.49 -5.36
N LEU A 71 -16.76 -10.38 -4.86
CA LEU A 71 -15.36 -10.09 -4.57
C LEU A 71 -14.61 -9.66 -5.84
N THR A 72 -14.73 -10.44 -6.91
CA THR A 72 -14.05 -10.18 -8.19
C THR A 72 -14.44 -8.83 -8.79
N LYS A 73 -15.73 -8.48 -8.79
CA LYS A 73 -16.19 -7.17 -9.27
C LYS A 73 -15.59 -6.01 -8.48
N THR A 74 -15.54 -6.13 -7.16
CA THR A 74 -14.97 -5.09 -6.29
C THR A 74 -13.46 -4.97 -6.50
N GLN A 75 -12.76 -6.10 -6.60
CA GLN A 75 -11.32 -6.16 -6.85
C GLN A 75 -10.95 -5.60 -8.23
N LEU A 76 -11.71 -5.94 -9.27
CA LEU A 76 -11.52 -5.37 -10.61
C LEU A 76 -11.69 -3.86 -10.63
N PHE A 77 -12.70 -3.32 -9.96
CA PHE A 77 -12.89 -1.88 -9.85
C PHE A 77 -11.70 -1.22 -9.15
N THR A 78 -11.28 -1.77 -8.00
CA THR A 78 -10.15 -1.26 -7.22
C THR A 78 -8.84 -1.30 -8.02
N ASN A 79 -8.56 -2.44 -8.68
CA ASN A 79 -7.36 -2.60 -9.48
C ASN A 79 -7.35 -1.67 -10.72
N ARG A 80 -8.49 -1.52 -11.39
CA ARG A 80 -8.61 -0.57 -12.52
C ARG A 80 -8.38 0.86 -12.08
N ALA A 81 -8.95 1.27 -10.94
CA ALA A 81 -8.74 2.61 -10.39
C ALA A 81 -7.27 2.84 -10.02
N MET A 82 -6.60 1.85 -9.40
CA MET A 82 -5.17 1.94 -9.07
C MET A 82 -4.28 1.94 -10.31
N ASN A 83 -4.62 1.17 -11.32
CA ASN A 83 -3.84 1.11 -12.56
C ASN A 83 -3.87 2.41 -13.36
N ILE A 84 -4.91 3.25 -13.20
CA ILE A 84 -4.96 4.59 -13.82
C ILE A 84 -3.93 5.54 -13.19
N MET A 85 -3.48 5.27 -11.98
CA MET A 85 -2.53 6.14 -11.27
C MET A 85 -1.22 6.32 -12.04
N MET A 86 -0.63 5.22 -12.57
CA MET A 86 0.63 5.28 -13.29
C MET A 86 0.55 6.10 -14.59
N PRO A 87 -0.40 5.85 -15.51
CA PRO A 87 -0.58 6.68 -16.69
C PRO A 87 -0.88 8.15 -16.37
N ALA A 88 -1.69 8.42 -15.35
CA ALA A 88 -2.01 9.77 -14.94
C ALA A 88 -0.77 10.52 -14.42
N MET A 89 0.07 9.85 -13.60
CA MET A 89 1.33 10.43 -13.14
C MET A 89 2.29 10.69 -14.30
N MET A 90 2.41 9.76 -15.26
CA MET A 90 3.22 9.96 -16.47
C MET A 90 2.69 11.14 -17.30
N PHE A 91 1.39 11.29 -17.42
CA PHE A 91 0.78 12.41 -18.15
C PHE A 91 1.12 13.75 -17.49
N ILE A 92 0.98 13.85 -16.16
CA ILE A 92 1.35 15.04 -15.39
C ILE A 92 2.84 15.35 -15.60
N MET A 93 3.71 14.33 -15.44
CA MET A 93 5.15 14.50 -15.52
C MET A 93 5.60 14.97 -16.92
N ASN A 94 5.12 14.33 -17.99
CA ASN A 94 5.42 14.73 -19.35
C ASN A 94 4.84 16.14 -19.67
N GLY A 95 3.63 16.44 -19.20
CA GLY A 95 3.02 17.75 -19.37
C GLY A 95 3.85 18.86 -18.70
N VAL A 96 4.35 18.62 -17.49
CA VAL A 96 5.25 19.54 -16.78
C VAL A 96 6.57 19.72 -17.52
N MET A 97 7.16 18.63 -18.04
CA MET A 97 8.37 18.72 -18.86
C MET A 97 8.19 19.59 -20.10
N VAL A 98 7.10 19.40 -20.81
CA VAL A 98 6.76 20.22 -21.97
C VAL A 98 6.59 21.69 -21.57
N MET A 99 5.92 21.97 -20.45
CA MET A 99 5.80 23.32 -19.93
C MET A 99 7.15 23.95 -19.57
N ILE A 100 8.03 23.20 -18.91
CA ILE A 100 9.37 23.69 -18.57
C ILE A 100 10.17 24.04 -19.82
N ILE A 101 10.13 23.16 -20.86
CA ILE A 101 10.80 23.40 -22.13
C ILE A 101 10.21 24.64 -22.81
N TRP A 102 8.88 24.73 -22.89
CA TRP A 102 8.19 25.84 -23.57
C TRP A 102 8.46 27.21 -22.93
N PHE A 103 8.30 27.30 -21.61
CA PHE A 103 8.54 28.55 -20.90
C PHE A 103 10.04 28.82 -20.70
N GLY A 104 10.84 27.75 -20.56
CA GLY A 104 12.29 27.83 -20.43
C GLY A 104 12.98 28.33 -21.69
N SER A 105 12.60 27.81 -22.86
CA SER A 105 13.15 28.26 -24.14
C SER A 105 12.88 29.75 -24.39
N LYS A 106 11.67 30.22 -24.06
CA LYS A 106 11.35 31.67 -24.14
C LYS A 106 12.20 32.51 -23.18
N GLY A 107 12.48 31.99 -21.99
CA GLY A 107 13.35 32.67 -21.02
C GLY A 107 14.82 32.72 -21.46
N VAL A 108 15.30 31.67 -22.10
CA VAL A 108 16.65 31.60 -22.67
C VAL A 108 16.77 32.56 -23.87
N ASP A 109 15.78 32.57 -24.75
CA ASP A 109 15.74 33.46 -25.92
C ASP A 109 15.69 34.96 -25.51
N ALA A 110 14.97 35.24 -24.43
CA ALA A 110 14.93 36.61 -23.83
C ALA A 110 16.19 36.95 -22.99
N GLY A 111 17.17 36.07 -22.88
CA GLY A 111 18.39 36.29 -22.10
C GLY A 111 18.20 36.32 -20.57
N SER A 112 16.99 35.99 -20.08
CA SER A 112 16.65 36.01 -18.64
C SER A 112 16.94 34.68 -17.92
N LEU A 113 17.22 33.61 -18.66
CA LEU A 113 17.56 32.28 -18.14
C LEU A 113 18.74 31.69 -18.91
N GLN A 114 19.55 30.89 -18.20
CA GLN A 114 20.58 30.08 -18.85
C GLN A 114 20.04 28.68 -19.17
N VAL A 115 20.58 28.03 -20.20
CA VAL A 115 20.23 26.63 -20.53
C VAL A 115 20.47 25.70 -19.36
N GLY A 116 21.52 25.94 -18.55
CA GLY A 116 21.81 25.19 -17.34
C GLY A 116 20.72 25.28 -16.29
N ASP A 117 20.09 26.47 -16.12
CA ASP A 117 18.98 26.64 -15.19
C ASP A 117 17.76 25.82 -15.64
N MET A 118 17.47 25.78 -16.94
CA MET A 118 16.39 24.98 -17.47
C MET A 118 16.61 23.47 -17.22
N MET A 119 17.84 23.00 -17.41
CA MET A 119 18.21 21.60 -17.10
C MET A 119 18.09 21.29 -15.61
N ALA A 120 18.49 22.22 -14.74
CA ALA A 120 18.32 22.08 -13.30
C ALA A 120 16.85 21.99 -12.90
N PHE A 121 15.97 22.84 -13.48
CA PHE A 121 14.51 22.76 -13.24
C PHE A 121 13.92 21.41 -13.65
N MET A 122 14.33 20.85 -14.80
CA MET A 122 13.89 19.52 -15.22
C MET A 122 14.30 18.45 -14.22
N THR A 123 15.57 18.47 -13.79
CA THR A 123 16.10 17.48 -12.86
C THR A 123 15.43 17.57 -11.49
N TYR A 124 15.26 18.77 -10.95
CA TYR A 124 14.58 18.98 -9.67
C TYR A 124 13.10 18.57 -9.73
N THR A 125 12.42 18.84 -10.83
CA THR A 125 11.03 18.42 -11.02
C THR A 125 10.90 16.90 -10.95
N MET A 126 11.77 16.16 -11.64
CA MET A 126 11.83 14.70 -11.56
C MET A 126 12.07 14.23 -10.13
N GLN A 127 13.01 14.83 -9.44
CA GLN A 127 13.35 14.45 -8.07
C GLN A 127 12.21 14.71 -7.08
N ILE A 128 11.49 15.82 -7.25
CA ILE A 128 10.30 16.15 -6.45
C ILE A 128 9.20 15.10 -6.67
N VAL A 129 8.89 14.76 -7.91
CA VAL A 129 7.87 13.76 -8.24
C VAL A 129 8.22 12.39 -7.65
N MET A 130 9.48 11.96 -7.79
CA MET A 130 9.96 10.71 -7.21
C MET A 130 9.90 10.71 -5.68
N SER A 131 10.21 11.83 -5.04
CA SER A 131 10.09 11.98 -3.59
C SER A 131 8.63 11.84 -3.11
N PHE A 132 7.67 12.42 -3.84
CA PHE A 132 6.24 12.24 -3.53
C PHE A 132 5.79 10.78 -3.66
N LEU A 133 6.26 10.06 -4.67
CA LEU A 133 5.98 8.62 -4.81
C LEU A 133 6.55 7.83 -3.64
N MET A 134 7.77 8.13 -3.20
CA MET A 134 8.38 7.51 -2.02
C MET A 134 7.60 7.80 -0.74
N ILE A 135 7.21 9.05 -0.50
CA ILE A 135 6.40 9.42 0.66
C ILE A 135 5.09 8.66 0.67
N THR A 136 4.43 8.54 -0.48
CA THR A 136 3.18 7.76 -0.60
C THR A 136 3.40 6.28 -0.25
N MET A 137 4.49 5.69 -0.71
CA MET A 137 4.84 4.30 -0.40
C MET A 137 5.13 4.09 1.08
N ILE A 138 5.89 5.00 1.69
CA ILE A 138 6.20 5.00 3.13
C ILE A 138 4.91 5.15 3.95
N SER A 139 3.98 6.02 3.54
CA SER A 139 2.70 6.23 4.24
C SER A 139 1.83 4.97 4.31
N ILE A 140 1.95 4.06 3.34
CA ILE A 140 1.27 2.75 3.37
C ILE A 140 1.98 1.77 4.32
N MET A 141 3.30 1.84 4.41
CA MET A 141 4.10 0.96 5.26
C MET A 141 4.10 1.38 6.74
N LEU A 142 4.04 2.68 7.00
CA LEU A 142 4.18 3.25 8.36
C LEU A 142 3.20 2.67 9.38
N PRO A 143 1.88 2.51 9.11
CA PRO A 143 0.96 1.89 10.05
C PRO A 143 1.31 0.44 10.37
N ARG A 144 1.80 -0.33 9.39
CA ARG A 144 2.21 -1.73 9.60
C ARG A 144 3.47 -1.81 10.45
N ALA A 145 4.44 -0.93 10.18
CA ALA A 145 5.66 -0.81 10.97
C ALA A 145 5.35 -0.41 12.43
N GLY A 146 4.42 0.52 12.64
CA GLY A 146 3.97 0.94 13.96
C GLY A 146 3.35 -0.21 14.77
N VAL A 147 2.48 -1.01 14.16
CA VAL A 147 1.89 -2.18 14.83
C VAL A 147 2.96 -3.23 15.16
N ALA A 148 3.90 -3.47 14.25
CA ALA A 148 5.00 -4.40 14.49
C ALA A 148 5.92 -3.91 15.61
N ALA A 149 6.25 -2.62 15.62
CA ALA A 149 7.06 -2.00 16.67
C ALA A 149 6.40 -2.11 18.06
N ASN A 150 5.10 -1.85 18.15
CA ASN A 150 4.36 -2.00 19.41
C ASN A 150 4.38 -3.45 19.93
N ARG A 151 4.21 -4.44 19.04
CA ARG A 151 4.30 -5.86 19.43
C ARG A 151 5.69 -6.25 19.92
N ILE A 152 6.74 -5.73 19.28
CA ILE A 152 8.12 -5.95 19.70
C ILE A 152 8.37 -5.30 21.06
N ASP A 153 7.90 -4.06 21.24
CA ASP A 153 8.04 -3.32 22.51
C ASP A 153 7.32 -4.03 23.67
N GLU A 154 6.14 -4.60 23.43
CA GLU A 154 5.39 -5.40 24.38
C GLU A 154 6.17 -6.64 24.85
N VAL A 155 6.83 -7.33 23.91
CA VAL A 155 7.68 -8.50 24.23
C VAL A 155 8.93 -8.07 25.00
N ILE A 156 9.59 -6.98 24.60
CA ILE A 156 10.78 -6.48 25.27
C ILE A 156 10.48 -6.02 26.70
N LYS A 157 9.30 -5.41 26.90
CA LYS A 157 8.86 -4.92 28.22
C LYS A 157 8.16 -5.99 29.07
N SER A 158 7.95 -7.20 28.52
CA SER A 158 7.33 -8.27 29.29
C SER A 158 8.24 -8.68 30.45
N ASP A 159 7.69 -8.69 31.67
CA ASP A 159 8.39 -9.14 32.87
C ASP A 159 8.70 -10.63 32.76
N ILE A 160 9.97 -11.00 32.95
CA ILE A 160 10.40 -12.38 33.02
C ILE A 160 9.85 -12.96 34.34
N VAL A 161 8.81 -13.80 34.23
CA VAL A 161 8.14 -14.41 35.38
C VAL A 161 9.05 -15.48 36.05
N ILE A 162 9.89 -16.14 35.24
CA ILE A 162 10.84 -17.13 35.73
C ILE A 162 12.18 -16.44 35.95
N LYS A 163 12.44 -16.07 37.21
CA LYS A 163 13.73 -15.49 37.62
C LYS A 163 14.53 -16.57 38.38
N ASP A 164 15.84 -16.61 38.14
CA ASP A 164 16.73 -17.44 38.96
C ASP A 164 16.64 -16.99 40.41
N LYS A 165 16.68 -17.98 41.34
CA LYS A 165 16.76 -17.71 42.76
C LYS A 165 18.05 -16.95 43.08
N ASP A 166 17.96 -15.92 43.93
CA ASP A 166 19.10 -15.12 44.39
C ASP A 166 20.19 -15.95 45.10
N THR A 167 19.95 -17.21 45.35
CA THR A 167 20.91 -18.18 45.87
C THR A 167 21.29 -19.20 44.81
N THR A 168 22.26 -18.88 43.98
CA THR A 168 23.04 -19.87 43.23
C THR A 168 23.85 -20.71 44.23
N LYS A 169 23.33 -21.89 44.62
CA LYS A 169 24.17 -22.91 45.24
C LYS A 169 25.16 -23.34 44.16
N SER A 170 26.42 -22.95 44.27
CA SER A 170 27.48 -23.55 43.50
C SER A 170 27.50 -25.04 43.86
N LEU A 171 27.32 -25.88 42.88
CA LEU A 171 27.60 -27.33 43.02
C LEU A 171 29.09 -27.50 43.18
N THR A 172 29.58 -27.28 44.40
CA THR A 172 30.89 -27.74 44.86
C THR A 172 30.71 -29.20 45.27
N GLY A 173 30.71 -30.06 44.28
CA GLY A 173 30.67 -31.50 44.46
C GLY A 173 31.64 -32.08 43.46
N ASP A 174 32.76 -32.55 44.02
CA ASP A 174 33.71 -33.45 43.39
C ASP A 174 32.95 -34.67 42.83
N SER A 175 32.70 -34.69 41.53
CA SER A 175 32.15 -35.87 40.85
C SER A 175 33.29 -36.70 40.31
N THR A 176 33.94 -37.42 41.20
CA THR A 176 34.69 -38.62 40.84
C THR A 176 33.69 -39.74 40.54
N ILE A 177 33.49 -40.08 39.28
CA ILE A 177 33.11 -41.41 38.81
C ILE A 177 34.19 -41.86 37.85
#